data_c12f7d5015856ef52c4e81593bd959d5
#
_entry.id   c12f7d5015856ef52c4e81593bd959d5
#
_cell.length_a   1.000
_cell.length_b   1.000
_cell.length_c   1.000
_cell.angle_alpha   90.00
_cell.angle_beta   90.00
_cell.angle_gamma   90.00
#
_symmetry.space_group_name_H-M   'P 1'
#
loop_
_entity.id
_entity.type
_entity.pdbx_description
1 polymer ?
#
loop_
_entity_poly.entity_id
_entity_poly.type
_entity_poly.pdbx_seq_one_letter_code
_entity_poly.pdbx_strand_id
1 'polypeptide(L)'
;MFFKFDFISYIGITIKKEKKLTMDMRVFQIESGRVLPMKGDILISSPFFRGHDLTRSVVLLLEHNEEGSMGIILNKEFRNHILLNELLPPLEFAQRVPIYKGGPVSRETIFFLHTLEDLKGAIPLANGLYVNGNFGEVQKYILDGKPVEGVFRFFSGYVGWEKGQLIKEIEEKSWLIVDSNKEMLQDLNFCDLWHTMLAKLGGRYAIWARYPQYPMLN
;
A
#
# COMPACT_ATOMS: atom_id res chain seq x y z
N MET A 1 26.49 19.57 6.11
CA MET A 1 26.00 20.42 7.18
C MET A 1 24.58 19.95 7.53
N PHE A 2 24.47 19.02 8.49
CA PHE A 2 23.19 18.40 8.84
C PHE A 2 22.47 19.31 9.83
N PHE A 3 21.32 19.86 9.45
CA PHE A 3 20.41 20.52 10.38
C PHE A 3 19.75 19.46 11.26
N LYS A 4 20.15 19.41 12.53
CA LYS A 4 19.38 18.80 13.61
C LYS A 4 18.12 19.66 13.81
N PHE A 5 17.00 19.23 13.25
CA PHE A 5 15.71 19.81 13.60
C PHE A 5 15.34 19.31 14.99
N ASP A 6 15.17 20.24 15.92
CA ASP A 6 14.69 19.98 17.27
C ASP A 6 13.24 19.47 17.20
N PHE A 7 13.07 18.18 17.43
CA PHE A 7 11.80 17.46 17.33
C PHE A 7 10.76 17.93 18.37
N ILE A 8 11.19 18.63 19.41
CA ILE A 8 10.34 19.10 20.53
C ILE A 8 9.48 20.30 20.15
N SER A 9 9.91 21.13 19.21
CA SER A 9 9.13 22.31 18.77
C SER A 9 8.03 21.97 17.78
N TYR A 10 7.99 20.73 17.27
CA TYR A 10 7.04 20.30 16.24
C TYR A 10 5.72 19.72 16.79
N ILE A 11 5.70 19.36 18.08
CA ILE A 11 4.50 18.89 18.77
C ILE A 11 4.02 20.06 19.63
N GLY A 12 3.15 20.92 19.12
CA GLY A 12 2.61 22.11 19.80
C GLY A 12 1.87 21.83 21.13
N ILE A 13 2.52 21.12 22.05
CA ILE A 13 2.06 20.90 23.42
C ILE A 13 2.71 21.99 24.29
N THR A 14 1.94 23.00 24.65
CA THR A 14 2.31 23.94 25.71
C THR A 14 2.45 23.15 27.00
N ILE A 15 3.67 22.76 27.37
CA ILE A 15 3.97 22.07 28.61
C ILE A 15 3.89 23.10 29.73
N LYS A 16 2.81 23.10 30.55
CA LYS A 16 2.86 23.64 31.89
C LYS A 16 4.00 22.92 32.64
N LYS A 17 4.95 23.71 33.18
CA LYS A 17 6.05 23.23 34.02
C LYS A 17 5.51 22.25 35.08
N GLU A 18 6.12 21.05 35.10
CA GLU A 18 6.14 20.01 36.11
C GLU A 18 5.55 18.67 35.69
N LYS A 19 6.24 18.05 34.73
CA LYS A 19 6.58 16.63 34.63
C LYS A 19 7.25 16.45 33.27
N LYS A 20 8.54 16.17 33.29
CA LYS A 20 9.33 15.79 32.12
C LYS A 20 8.69 14.50 31.58
N LEU A 21 7.72 14.64 30.66
CA LEU A 21 7.17 13.53 29.92
C LEU A 21 8.27 13.10 28.94
N THR A 22 9.14 12.21 29.38
CA THR A 22 10.07 11.52 28.51
C THR A 22 9.23 10.59 27.64
N MET A 23 8.86 11.07 26.46
CA MET A 23 8.20 10.27 25.44
C MET A 23 9.16 9.14 25.09
N ASP A 24 8.74 7.90 25.37
CA ASP A 24 9.54 6.72 25.05
C ASP A 24 9.62 6.58 23.54
N MET A 25 10.72 7.06 22.94
CA MET A 25 10.96 7.00 21.50
C MET A 25 10.95 5.57 20.93
N ARG A 26 11.03 4.54 21.80
CA ARG A 26 10.89 3.13 21.37
C ARG A 26 9.51 2.82 20.81
N VAL A 27 8.47 3.59 21.17
CA VAL A 27 7.13 3.47 20.60
C VAL A 27 7.14 3.69 19.08
N PHE A 28 8.11 4.42 18.54
CA PHE A 28 8.24 4.71 17.12
C PHE A 28 9.23 3.80 16.37
N GLN A 29 9.80 2.82 17.05
CA GLN A 29 10.68 1.85 16.39
C GLN A 29 9.87 0.68 15.82
N ILE A 30 10.15 0.31 14.56
CA ILE A 30 9.62 -0.91 13.96
C ILE A 30 10.32 -2.10 14.61
N GLU A 31 9.55 -2.95 15.28
CA GLU A 31 9.96 -4.28 15.69
C GLU A 31 9.47 -5.26 14.62
N SER A 32 10.06 -5.25 13.44
CA SER A 32 9.81 -6.29 12.46
C SER A 32 10.71 -7.49 12.77
N GLY A 33 10.13 -8.64 12.99
CA GLY A 33 10.89 -9.90 13.10
C GLY A 33 11.56 -10.29 11.76
N ARG A 34 11.12 -9.73 10.64
CA ARG A 34 11.62 -9.99 9.29
C ARG A 34 12.18 -8.71 8.68
N VAL A 35 13.46 -8.75 8.31
CA VAL A 35 14.18 -7.60 7.72
C VAL A 35 14.26 -7.71 6.21
N LEU A 36 14.18 -8.93 5.65
CA LEU A 36 14.28 -9.19 4.23
C LEU A 36 12.88 -9.30 3.61
N PRO A 37 12.53 -8.39 2.69
CA PRO A 37 11.27 -8.46 1.97
C PRO A 37 11.30 -9.58 0.92
N MET A 38 10.14 -10.13 0.63
CA MET A 38 9.96 -11.15 -0.41
C MET A 38 8.79 -10.75 -1.32
N LYS A 39 8.79 -11.26 -2.54
CA LYS A 39 7.63 -11.17 -3.43
C LYS A 39 6.37 -11.65 -2.72
N GLY A 40 5.30 -10.86 -2.80
CA GLY A 40 4.03 -11.12 -2.15
C GLY A 40 3.90 -10.51 -0.75
N ASP A 41 4.93 -9.89 -0.20
CA ASP A 41 4.85 -9.17 1.07
C ASP A 41 4.10 -7.85 0.93
N ILE A 42 3.55 -7.41 2.05
CA ILE A 42 2.97 -6.09 2.23
C ILE A 42 3.98 -5.20 2.95
N LEU A 43 4.20 -4.03 2.39
CA LEU A 43 4.96 -2.96 3.00
C LEU A 43 4.00 -1.88 3.49
N ILE A 44 4.01 -1.59 4.79
CA ILE A 44 3.21 -0.51 5.39
C ILE A 44 4.15 0.64 5.71
N SER A 45 3.91 1.81 5.12
CA SER A 45 4.74 2.99 5.39
C SER A 45 4.61 3.44 6.83
N SER A 46 5.72 3.86 7.45
CA SER A 46 5.69 4.50 8.76
C SER A 46 4.92 5.82 8.69
N PRO A 47 4.32 6.31 9.79
CA PRO A 47 3.63 7.60 9.80
C PRO A 47 4.56 8.79 9.52
N PHE A 48 5.88 8.59 9.67
CA PHE A 48 6.92 9.58 9.43
C PHE A 48 7.61 9.45 8.08
N PHE A 49 7.05 8.62 7.20
CA PHE A 49 7.60 8.41 5.86
C PHE A 49 7.71 9.75 5.10
N ARG A 50 8.92 10.07 4.63
CA ARG A 50 9.22 11.32 3.92
C ARG A 50 9.07 11.14 2.41
N GLY A 51 7.85 11.17 1.92
CA GLY A 51 7.59 11.08 0.48
C GLY A 51 6.10 11.27 0.23
N HIS A 52 5.72 12.34 -0.47
CA HIS A 52 4.31 12.71 -0.64
C HIS A 52 3.45 11.56 -1.20
N ASP A 53 3.96 10.83 -2.19
CA ASP A 53 3.17 9.78 -2.86
C ASP A 53 3.03 8.50 -2.01
N LEU A 54 3.99 8.20 -1.12
CA LEU A 54 4.02 6.98 -0.32
C LEU A 54 3.63 7.17 1.16
N THR A 55 3.27 8.38 1.56
CA THR A 55 2.75 8.63 2.91
C THR A 55 1.48 7.84 3.16
N ARG A 56 1.42 7.10 4.28
CA ARG A 56 0.29 6.23 4.63
C ARG A 56 -0.10 5.26 3.51
N SER A 57 0.90 4.69 2.86
CA SER A 57 0.69 3.70 1.81
C SER A 57 0.84 2.29 2.35
N VAL A 58 0.04 1.41 1.77
CA VAL A 58 0.17 -0.05 1.86
C VAL A 58 0.56 -0.52 0.47
N VAL A 59 1.73 -1.13 0.34
CA VAL A 59 2.27 -1.56 -0.95
C VAL A 59 2.40 -3.08 -0.96
N LEU A 60 1.85 -3.74 -1.97
CA LEU A 60 2.08 -5.15 -2.24
C LEU A 60 3.31 -5.29 -3.12
N LEU A 61 4.30 -6.05 -2.67
CA LEU A 61 5.54 -6.28 -3.39
C LEU A 61 5.33 -7.34 -4.48
N LEU A 62 5.44 -6.93 -5.73
CA LEU A 62 5.26 -7.83 -6.88
C LEU A 62 6.54 -8.53 -7.27
N GLU A 63 7.67 -7.86 -7.09
CA GLU A 63 9.00 -8.35 -7.41
C GLU A 63 10.03 -7.78 -6.44
N HIS A 64 11.00 -8.61 -6.06
CA HIS A 64 12.17 -8.23 -5.29
C HIS A 64 13.34 -9.13 -5.68
N ASN A 65 14.38 -8.55 -6.23
CA ASN A 65 15.58 -9.25 -6.66
C ASN A 65 16.83 -8.36 -6.55
N GLU A 66 17.97 -8.83 -7.04
CA GLU A 66 19.23 -8.09 -6.97
C GLU A 66 19.28 -6.82 -7.83
N GLU A 67 18.38 -6.66 -8.79
CA GLU A 67 18.31 -5.49 -9.66
C GLU A 67 17.42 -4.38 -9.09
N GLY A 68 16.48 -4.74 -8.19
CA GLY A 68 15.59 -3.79 -7.56
C GLY A 68 14.31 -4.42 -7.04
N SER A 69 13.30 -3.57 -6.85
CA SER A 69 11.99 -4.01 -6.35
C SER A 69 10.87 -3.26 -7.04
N MET A 70 9.73 -3.92 -7.19
CA MET A 70 8.52 -3.35 -7.76
C MET A 70 7.32 -3.73 -6.90
N GLY A 71 6.41 -2.75 -6.67
CA GLY A 71 5.19 -2.98 -5.90
C GLY A 71 4.03 -2.11 -6.37
N ILE A 72 2.83 -2.44 -5.89
CA ILE A 72 1.60 -1.68 -6.17
C ILE A 72 1.07 -1.10 -4.87
N ILE A 73 0.78 0.21 -4.86
CA ILE A 73 0.05 0.85 -3.77
C ILE A 73 -1.38 0.32 -3.80
N LEU A 74 -1.82 -0.22 -2.68
CA LEU A 74 -3.14 -0.81 -2.58
C LEU A 74 -4.23 0.18 -2.18
N ASN A 75 -3.94 1.22 -1.42
CA ASN A 75 -4.89 2.05 -0.69
C ASN A 75 -4.96 3.52 -1.17
N LYS A 76 -4.75 3.76 -2.44
CA LYS A 76 -4.87 5.12 -3.01
C LYS A 76 -5.88 5.13 -4.16
N GLU A 77 -6.77 6.14 -4.15
CA GLU A 77 -7.71 6.38 -5.23
C GLU A 77 -7.30 7.59 -6.08
N PHE A 78 -7.81 7.61 -7.30
CA PHE A 78 -7.81 8.83 -8.10
C PHE A 78 -8.94 9.75 -7.64
N ARG A 79 -8.69 11.06 -7.59
CA ARG A 79 -9.72 12.06 -7.23
C ARG A 79 -10.95 11.99 -8.12
N ASN A 80 -10.77 11.62 -9.39
CA ASN A 80 -11.82 11.59 -10.41
C ASN A 80 -12.44 10.20 -10.58
N HIS A 81 -12.16 9.23 -9.72
CA HIS A 81 -12.73 7.87 -9.76
C HIS A 81 -12.72 7.26 -11.16
N ILE A 82 -11.53 7.03 -11.73
CA ILE A 82 -11.35 6.45 -13.08
C ILE A 82 -11.93 5.04 -13.12
N LEU A 83 -12.66 4.72 -14.18
CA LEU A 83 -13.24 3.40 -14.42
C LEU A 83 -12.55 2.70 -15.59
N LEU A 84 -12.38 1.39 -15.47
CA LEU A 84 -11.90 0.53 -16.55
C LEU A 84 -12.85 0.59 -17.77
N ASN A 85 -14.15 0.75 -17.53
CA ASN A 85 -15.18 0.94 -18.53
C ASN A 85 -14.94 2.16 -19.45
N GLU A 86 -14.34 3.21 -18.93
CA GLU A 86 -14.04 4.44 -19.69
C GLU A 86 -12.82 4.26 -20.61
N LEU A 87 -11.94 3.31 -20.28
CA LEU A 87 -10.72 3.03 -21.03
C LEU A 87 -10.92 1.94 -22.08
N LEU A 88 -11.95 1.09 -21.90
CA LEU A 88 -12.19 -0.11 -22.71
C LEU A 88 -13.62 -0.12 -23.27
N PRO A 89 -13.82 0.30 -24.53
CA PRO A 89 -15.14 0.35 -25.15
C PRO A 89 -15.98 -0.92 -25.02
N PRO A 90 -15.41 -2.13 -25.11
CA PRO A 90 -16.20 -3.34 -24.92
C PRO A 90 -16.86 -3.47 -23.54
N LEU A 91 -16.35 -2.77 -22.52
CA LEU A 91 -16.91 -2.79 -21.16
C LEU A 91 -17.85 -1.63 -20.85
N GLU A 92 -18.15 -0.74 -21.81
CA GLU A 92 -18.93 0.49 -21.60
C GLU A 92 -20.24 0.25 -20.84
N PHE A 93 -20.95 -0.84 -21.16
CA PHE A 93 -22.25 -1.20 -20.56
C PHE A 93 -22.15 -2.28 -19.48
N ALA A 94 -20.94 -2.73 -19.14
CA ALA A 94 -20.73 -3.70 -18.08
C ALA A 94 -20.83 -3.05 -16.69
N GLN A 95 -20.75 -3.88 -15.64
CA GLN A 95 -20.65 -3.38 -14.28
C GLN A 95 -19.48 -2.39 -14.13
N ARG A 96 -19.64 -1.38 -13.28
CA ARG A 96 -18.60 -0.37 -13.04
C ARG A 96 -17.39 -0.99 -12.36
N VAL A 97 -16.22 -0.84 -12.97
CA VAL A 97 -14.95 -1.41 -12.47
C VAL A 97 -13.97 -0.26 -12.16
N PRO A 98 -13.75 0.07 -10.89
CA PRO A 98 -12.83 1.15 -10.53
C PRO A 98 -11.38 0.78 -10.77
N ILE A 99 -10.58 1.79 -11.15
CA ILE A 99 -9.11 1.70 -11.20
C ILE A 99 -8.54 2.53 -10.06
N TYR A 100 -7.64 1.93 -9.29
CA TYR A 100 -6.93 2.56 -8.18
C TYR A 100 -5.55 3.07 -8.61
N LYS A 101 -4.97 3.98 -7.83
CA LYS A 101 -3.64 4.52 -8.07
C LYS A 101 -2.58 3.56 -7.52
N GLY A 102 -1.96 2.77 -8.40
CA GLY A 102 -0.94 1.78 -8.03
C GLY A 102 0.45 2.37 -7.80
N GLY A 103 0.75 3.53 -8.36
CA GLY A 103 2.03 4.22 -8.15
C GLY A 103 2.29 5.36 -9.11
N PRO A 104 3.44 6.05 -8.95
CA PRO A 104 3.82 7.19 -9.80
C PRO A 104 4.44 6.78 -11.13
N VAL A 105 4.96 5.55 -11.25
CA VAL A 105 5.71 5.08 -12.43
C VAL A 105 4.76 4.41 -13.41
N SER A 106 4.92 4.66 -14.72
CA SER A 106 4.16 4.04 -15.82
C SER A 106 2.66 4.01 -15.58
N ARG A 107 2.07 5.17 -15.39
CA ARG A 107 0.62 5.32 -15.07
C ARG A 107 -0.30 4.84 -16.18
N GLU A 108 0.20 4.68 -17.39
CA GLU A 108 -0.48 4.09 -18.54
C GLU A 108 -0.58 2.56 -18.46
N THR A 109 0.19 1.92 -17.57
CA THR A 109 0.17 0.46 -17.38
C THR A 109 -0.84 0.10 -16.32
N ILE A 110 -1.75 -0.82 -16.67
CA ILE A 110 -2.74 -1.36 -15.74
C ILE A 110 -2.29 -2.72 -15.22
N PHE A 111 -2.18 -2.82 -13.91
CA PHE A 111 -2.00 -4.07 -13.18
C PHE A 111 -3.34 -4.50 -12.60
N PHE A 112 -3.55 -5.78 -12.44
CA PHE A 112 -4.70 -6.28 -11.69
C PHE A 112 -4.32 -7.43 -10.78
N LEU A 113 -4.84 -7.37 -9.56
CA LEU A 113 -4.75 -8.43 -8.55
C LEU A 113 -6.04 -9.23 -8.59
N HIS A 114 -5.93 -10.54 -8.35
CA HIS A 114 -7.10 -11.42 -8.34
C HIS A 114 -6.85 -12.69 -7.51
N THR A 115 -7.93 -13.46 -7.31
CA THR A 115 -7.92 -14.72 -6.57
C THR A 115 -8.18 -15.94 -7.45
N LEU A 116 -8.26 -15.78 -8.78
CA LEU A 116 -8.52 -16.87 -9.72
C LEU A 116 -7.22 -17.62 -10.06
N GLU A 117 -7.08 -18.82 -9.53
CA GLU A 117 -5.92 -19.68 -9.76
C GLU A 117 -5.80 -20.13 -11.23
N ASP A 118 -6.94 -20.39 -11.85
CA ASP A 118 -7.01 -20.95 -13.22
C ASP A 118 -6.91 -19.89 -14.33
N LEU A 119 -6.75 -18.60 -13.98
CA LEU A 119 -6.61 -17.57 -15.00
C LEU A 119 -5.30 -17.75 -15.76
N LYS A 120 -5.40 -17.94 -17.07
CA LYS A 120 -4.25 -18.22 -17.92
C LYS A 120 -3.21 -17.11 -17.86
N GLY A 121 -1.95 -17.46 -17.60
CA GLY A 121 -0.84 -16.50 -17.51
C GLY A 121 -0.83 -15.69 -16.22
N ALA A 122 -1.64 -16.03 -15.22
CA ALA A 122 -1.59 -15.43 -13.89
C ALA A 122 -0.25 -15.70 -13.23
N ILE A 123 0.32 -14.69 -12.60
CA ILE A 123 1.59 -14.79 -11.88
C ILE A 123 1.27 -14.94 -10.41
N PRO A 124 1.62 -16.08 -9.78
CA PRO A 124 1.34 -16.29 -8.36
C PRO A 124 2.19 -15.35 -7.50
N LEU A 125 1.56 -14.80 -6.47
CA LEU A 125 2.20 -14.06 -5.39
C LEU A 125 2.26 -14.95 -4.14
N ALA A 126 1.58 -14.57 -3.08
CA ALA A 126 1.49 -15.35 -1.85
C ALA A 126 0.01 -15.50 -1.42
N ASN A 127 -0.26 -16.56 -0.65
CA ASN A 127 -1.54 -16.75 0.05
C ASN A 127 -2.79 -16.65 -0.84
N GLY A 128 -2.72 -17.22 -2.06
CA GLY A 128 -3.85 -17.26 -3.01
C GLY A 128 -4.12 -15.93 -3.73
N LEU A 129 -3.16 -15.03 -3.75
CA LEU A 129 -3.15 -13.84 -4.59
C LEU A 129 -2.36 -14.08 -5.87
N TYR A 130 -2.85 -13.52 -6.94
CA TYR A 130 -2.25 -13.54 -8.27
C TYR A 130 -2.23 -12.13 -8.85
N VAL A 131 -1.26 -11.87 -9.72
CA VAL A 131 -1.17 -10.59 -10.44
C VAL A 131 -1.14 -10.85 -11.94
N ASN A 132 -1.89 -10.03 -12.69
CA ASN A 132 -2.00 -10.07 -14.14
C ASN A 132 -2.47 -11.43 -14.68
N GLY A 133 -2.33 -11.65 -15.98
CA GLY A 133 -2.80 -12.83 -16.69
C GLY A 133 -3.43 -12.45 -18.01
N ASN A 134 -4.18 -13.38 -18.62
CA ASN A 134 -4.85 -13.14 -19.89
C ASN A 134 -6.02 -12.15 -19.71
N PHE A 135 -5.79 -10.92 -20.14
CA PHE A 135 -6.78 -9.85 -20.01
C PHE A 135 -8.07 -10.13 -20.82
N GLY A 136 -8.00 -10.86 -21.94
CA GLY A 136 -9.18 -11.25 -22.71
C GLY A 136 -10.12 -12.16 -21.91
N GLU A 137 -9.58 -13.04 -21.07
CA GLU A 137 -10.38 -13.87 -20.15
C GLU A 137 -11.01 -13.03 -19.04
N VAL A 138 -10.28 -12.04 -18.51
CA VAL A 138 -10.80 -11.08 -17.51
C VAL A 138 -11.94 -10.25 -18.12
N GLN A 139 -11.74 -9.74 -19.32
CA GLN A 139 -12.78 -8.99 -20.06
C GLN A 139 -14.03 -9.82 -20.24
N LYS A 140 -13.89 -11.08 -20.69
CA LYS A 140 -15.01 -12.01 -20.81
C LYS A 140 -15.70 -12.25 -19.47
N TYR A 141 -14.93 -12.45 -18.40
CA TYR A 141 -15.46 -12.64 -17.05
C TYR A 141 -16.37 -11.47 -16.62
N ILE A 142 -15.93 -10.23 -16.90
CA ILE A 142 -16.70 -9.01 -16.59
C ILE A 142 -17.97 -8.94 -17.46
N LEU A 143 -17.86 -9.23 -18.76
CA LEU A 143 -18.99 -9.24 -19.72
C LEU A 143 -20.02 -10.31 -19.40
N ASP A 144 -19.60 -11.45 -18.87
CA ASP A 144 -20.48 -12.53 -18.39
C ASP A 144 -21.26 -12.11 -17.11
N GLY A 145 -21.08 -10.89 -16.61
CA GLY A 145 -21.76 -10.36 -15.41
C GLY A 145 -21.31 -10.98 -14.10
N LYS A 146 -20.16 -11.65 -14.09
CA LYS A 146 -19.60 -12.25 -12.86
C LYS A 146 -19.10 -11.17 -11.89
N PRO A 147 -19.15 -11.41 -10.57
CA PRO A 147 -18.75 -10.41 -9.58
C PRO A 147 -17.26 -10.07 -9.68
N VAL A 148 -16.96 -8.79 -9.87
CA VAL A 148 -15.57 -8.27 -9.88
C VAL A 148 -15.08 -7.99 -8.46
N GLU A 149 -15.99 -7.49 -7.62
CA GLU A 149 -15.69 -7.18 -6.23
C GLU A 149 -15.25 -8.44 -5.44
N GLY A 150 -14.17 -8.31 -4.68
CA GLY A 150 -13.57 -9.43 -3.94
C GLY A 150 -12.79 -10.42 -4.79
N VAL A 151 -12.88 -10.34 -6.12
CA VAL A 151 -12.19 -11.24 -7.07
C VAL A 151 -11.08 -10.51 -7.80
N PHE A 152 -11.36 -9.33 -8.34
CA PHE A 152 -10.38 -8.50 -9.07
C PHE A 152 -10.27 -7.11 -8.48
N ARG A 153 -9.07 -6.53 -8.59
CA ARG A 153 -8.82 -5.13 -8.33
C ARG A 153 -7.77 -4.58 -9.30
N PHE A 154 -8.05 -3.42 -9.90
CA PHE A 154 -7.24 -2.83 -10.98
C PHE A 154 -6.49 -1.61 -10.49
N PHE A 155 -5.24 -1.49 -10.93
CA PHE A 155 -4.32 -0.43 -10.50
C PHE A 155 -3.59 0.17 -11.70
N SER A 156 -3.47 1.49 -11.73
CA SER A 156 -2.68 2.21 -12.73
C SER A 156 -1.33 2.59 -12.12
N GLY A 157 -0.26 2.21 -12.81
CA GLY A 157 1.11 2.46 -12.39
C GLY A 157 1.61 1.59 -11.23
N TYR A 158 2.86 1.80 -10.87
CA TYR A 158 3.55 1.05 -9.81
C TYR A 158 4.55 1.91 -9.05
N VAL A 159 5.11 1.37 -7.98
CA VAL A 159 6.26 1.91 -7.24
C VAL A 159 7.48 1.07 -7.56
N GLY A 160 8.58 1.72 -7.89
CA GLY A 160 9.88 1.08 -8.13
C GLY A 160 10.91 1.52 -7.11
N TRP A 161 11.79 0.60 -6.73
CA TRP A 161 12.99 0.85 -5.96
C TRP A 161 14.20 0.34 -6.74
N GLU A 162 15.24 1.14 -6.78
CA GLU A 162 16.54 0.73 -7.34
C GLU A 162 17.19 -0.37 -6.49
N LYS A 163 18.25 -0.99 -7.03
CA LYS A 163 19.05 -2.00 -6.32
C LYS A 163 19.42 -1.54 -4.91
N GLY A 164 19.00 -2.34 -3.90
CA GLY A 164 19.31 -2.07 -2.50
C GLY A 164 18.53 -0.93 -1.84
N GLN A 165 17.77 -0.13 -2.61
CA GLN A 165 17.05 1.03 -2.07
C GLN A 165 15.99 0.58 -1.06
N LEU A 166 15.17 -0.42 -1.37
CA LEU A 166 14.11 -0.90 -0.46
C LEU A 166 14.70 -1.43 0.84
N ILE A 167 15.80 -2.18 0.78
CA ILE A 167 16.48 -2.70 1.97
C ILE A 167 16.92 -1.54 2.87
N LYS A 168 17.56 -0.52 2.29
CA LYS A 168 17.98 0.67 3.03
C LYS A 168 16.80 1.38 3.69
N GLU A 169 15.68 1.56 2.98
CA GLU A 169 14.47 2.17 3.53
C GLU A 169 13.85 1.34 4.68
N ILE A 170 13.96 0.01 4.63
CA ILE A 170 13.53 -0.89 5.71
C ILE A 170 14.44 -0.75 6.92
N GLU A 171 15.78 -0.70 6.73
CA GLU A 171 16.75 -0.46 7.79
C GLU A 171 16.53 0.90 8.47
N GLU A 172 16.18 1.92 7.70
CA GLU A 172 15.80 3.26 8.18
C GLU A 172 14.41 3.30 8.84
N LYS A 173 13.73 2.16 8.99
CA LYS A 173 12.40 2.04 9.61
C LYS A 173 11.29 2.81 8.88
N SER A 174 11.45 2.95 7.57
CA SER A 174 10.46 3.57 6.69
C SER A 174 9.29 2.63 6.38
N TRP A 175 9.53 1.32 6.37
CA TRP A 175 8.57 0.28 6.03
C TRP A 175 8.47 -0.79 7.12
N LEU A 176 7.24 -1.20 7.40
CA LEU A 176 6.92 -2.40 8.16
C LEU A 176 6.53 -3.50 7.18
N ILE A 177 7.14 -4.69 7.30
CA ILE A 177 6.85 -5.85 6.46
C ILE A 177 5.83 -6.73 7.18
N VAL A 178 4.75 -7.10 6.47
CA VAL A 178 3.75 -8.05 6.92
C VAL A 178 3.37 -9.00 5.79
N ASP A 179 2.83 -10.17 6.13
CA ASP A 179 2.35 -11.11 5.13
C ASP A 179 1.07 -10.61 4.47
N SER A 180 0.95 -10.85 3.15
CA SER A 180 -0.30 -10.62 2.43
C SER A 180 -1.28 -11.77 2.66
N ASN A 181 -2.56 -11.51 2.39
CA ASN A 181 -3.58 -12.55 2.26
C ASN A 181 -4.64 -12.13 1.23
N LYS A 182 -5.38 -13.12 0.67
CA LYS A 182 -6.42 -12.89 -0.33
C LYS A 182 -7.61 -12.08 0.20
N GLU A 183 -7.85 -12.10 1.50
CA GLU A 183 -8.95 -11.38 2.15
C GLU A 183 -8.79 -9.86 2.00
N MET A 184 -7.57 -9.40 1.72
CA MET A 184 -7.30 -7.99 1.44
C MET A 184 -8.08 -7.47 0.21
N LEU A 185 -8.41 -8.33 -0.78
CA LEU A 185 -9.23 -7.94 -1.93
C LEU A 185 -10.72 -7.82 -1.59
N GLN A 186 -11.13 -8.40 -0.47
CA GLN A 186 -12.52 -8.37 0.00
C GLN A 186 -12.82 -7.17 0.89
N ASP A 187 -11.79 -6.46 1.35
CA ASP A 187 -11.96 -5.27 2.18
C ASP A 187 -12.50 -4.11 1.33
N LEU A 188 -13.76 -3.75 1.53
CA LEU A 188 -14.43 -2.65 0.82
C LEU A 188 -13.87 -1.29 1.20
N ASN A 189 -13.27 -1.17 2.38
CA ASN A 189 -12.73 0.09 2.92
C ASN A 189 -11.25 0.25 2.62
N PHE A 190 -10.89 0.02 1.36
CA PHE A 190 -9.51 -0.08 0.92
C PHE A 190 -8.69 1.20 1.16
N CYS A 191 -9.32 2.37 1.10
CA CYS A 191 -8.65 3.65 1.38
C CYS A 191 -8.23 3.78 2.83
N ASP A 192 -8.89 3.07 3.74
CA ASP A 192 -8.55 3.03 5.18
C ASP A 192 -7.64 1.84 5.55
N LEU A 193 -7.15 1.09 4.56
CA LEU A 193 -6.36 -0.13 4.76
C LEU A 193 -5.12 0.11 5.64
N TRP A 194 -4.46 1.27 5.49
CA TRP A 194 -3.29 1.63 6.30
C TRP A 194 -3.62 1.68 7.80
N HIS A 195 -4.71 2.35 8.17
CA HIS A 195 -5.16 2.43 9.57
C HIS A 195 -5.62 1.06 10.09
N THR A 196 -6.40 0.35 9.28
CA THR A 196 -6.93 -0.97 9.62
C THR A 196 -5.81 -1.97 9.90
N MET A 197 -4.80 -2.03 9.03
CA MET A 197 -3.67 -2.95 9.21
C MET A 197 -2.84 -2.62 10.45
N LEU A 198 -2.51 -1.34 10.67
CA LEU A 198 -1.79 -0.92 11.87
C LEU A 198 -2.59 -1.17 13.16
N ALA A 199 -3.91 -0.95 13.13
CA ALA A 199 -4.78 -1.25 14.27
C ALA A 199 -4.82 -2.75 14.58
N LYS A 200 -4.90 -3.61 13.56
CA LYS A 200 -4.87 -5.08 13.70
C LYS A 200 -3.54 -5.59 14.27
N LEU A 201 -2.42 -4.96 13.92
CA LEU A 201 -1.10 -5.29 14.48
C LEU A 201 -0.99 -4.97 15.97
N GLY A 202 -1.84 -4.06 16.48
CA GLY A 202 -1.91 -3.74 17.90
C GLY A 202 -0.68 -3.01 18.46
N GLY A 203 -0.56 -2.96 19.81
CA GLY A 203 0.58 -2.39 20.49
C GLY A 203 0.91 -0.96 20.02
N ARG A 204 2.17 -0.71 19.72
CA ARG A 204 2.67 0.59 19.21
C ARG A 204 2.09 0.97 17.86
N TYR A 205 1.78 -0.01 17.00
CA TYR A 205 1.23 0.24 15.66
C TYR A 205 -0.19 0.77 15.73
N ALA A 206 -0.99 0.37 16.71
CA ALA A 206 -2.30 0.97 16.98
C ALA A 206 -2.20 2.46 17.38
N ILE A 207 -1.09 2.88 17.99
CA ILE A 207 -0.81 4.30 18.26
C ILE A 207 -0.51 5.03 16.94
N TRP A 208 0.25 4.41 16.03
CA TRP A 208 0.53 4.97 14.72
C TRP A 208 -0.74 5.19 13.90
N ALA A 209 -1.69 4.23 13.95
CA ALA A 209 -2.97 4.36 13.28
C ALA A 209 -3.76 5.62 13.69
N ARG A 210 -3.54 6.14 14.90
CA ARG A 210 -4.20 7.35 15.43
C ARG A 210 -3.42 8.64 15.16
N TYR A 211 -2.20 8.55 14.60
CA TYR A 211 -1.38 9.72 14.36
C TYR A 211 -2.00 10.61 13.28
N PRO A 212 -2.19 11.93 13.51
CA PRO A 212 -2.82 12.81 12.53
C PRO A 212 -1.97 12.96 11.27
N GLN A 213 -2.61 13.07 10.11
CA GLN A 213 -1.90 13.24 8.83
C GLN A 213 -1.20 14.61 8.76
N TYR A 214 -1.83 15.61 9.35
CA TYR A 214 -1.33 16.98 9.40
C TYR A 214 -1.33 17.47 10.86
N PRO A 215 -0.25 17.21 11.63
CA PRO A 215 -0.20 17.58 13.05
C PRO A 215 -0.37 19.08 13.33
N MET A 216 -0.15 19.91 12.31
CA MET A 216 -0.20 21.37 12.42
C MET A 216 -1.62 21.96 12.25
N LEU A 217 -2.62 21.14 11.96
CA LEU A 217 -4.00 21.60 11.69
C LEU A 217 -4.97 21.32 12.84
N ASN A 218 -4.46 20.94 14.02
CA ASN A 218 -5.26 20.73 15.25
C ASN A 218 -4.96 21.82 16.27
#